data_605229b01f058f7c752138253ed957ef
#
_entry.id   605229b01f058f7c752138253ed957ef
#
_cell.length_a   1.000
_cell.length_b   1.000
_cell.length_c   1.000
_cell.angle_alpha   90.00
_cell.angle_beta   90.00
_cell.angle_gamma   90.00
#
_symmetry.space_group_name_H-M   'P 1'
#
loop_
_entity.id
_entity.type
_entity.pdbx_description
1 polymer ?
#
loop_
_entity_poly.entity_id
_entity_poly.type
_entity_poly.pdbx_seq_one_letter_code
_entity_poly.pdbx_strand_id
1 'polypeptide(L)'
;MSTKDPRLELLQGTLDLLILRTVLPGPAHGHEIAKSIERSSSDVLQVEQGSLYPALHRLIKRGWIVAEDGTSENNRRAKFYRLTAKGKKQLTVETSKWDRLARAIARVLHPQTGRT
;
A
#
# COMPACT_ATOMS: atom_id res chain seq x y z
N MET A 1 3.99 25.66 5.44
CA MET A 1 3.86 25.20 5.59
C MET A 1 3.82 24.31 6.43
N SER A 2 3.73 23.94 6.88
CA SER A 2 3.49 23.25 7.66
C SER A 2 3.85 22.10 7.73
N THR A 3 4.17 21.48 8.14
CA THR A 3 4.56 20.42 8.07
C THR A 3 5.00 19.99 9.16
N LYS A 4 4.45 19.94 10.03
CA LYS A 4 4.77 19.50 11.16
C LYS A 4 4.88 18.11 11.33
N ASP A 5 4.22 17.27 10.75
CA ASP A 5 4.26 15.81 10.94
C ASP A 5 5.42 15.25 10.11
N PRO A 6 6.38 14.61 10.75
CA PRO A 6 7.52 14.07 9.98
C PRO A 6 7.17 12.83 9.16
N ARG A 7 5.98 12.27 9.38
CA ARG A 7 5.61 11.10 8.61
C ARG A 7 5.14 11.51 7.23
N LEU A 8 5.34 10.60 6.28
CA LEU A 8 5.04 10.91 4.90
C LEU A 8 3.63 10.52 4.52
N GLU A 9 3.00 11.37 3.71
CA GLU A 9 1.72 11.04 3.14
C GLU A 9 1.95 10.23 1.90
N LEU A 10 1.11 9.24 1.68
CA LEU A 10 1.27 8.37 0.54
C LEU A 10 0.53 8.90 -0.67
N LEU A 11 1.21 8.91 -1.80
CA LEU A 11 0.59 9.20 -3.06
C LEU A 11 -0.32 8.06 -3.43
N GLN A 12 -1.34 8.35 -4.24
CA GLN A 12 -2.37 7.38 -4.56
C GLN A 12 -1.80 6.06 -5.10
N GLY A 13 -0.96 6.12 -6.11
CA GLY A 13 -0.42 4.91 -6.70
C GLY A 13 0.43 4.10 -5.73
N THR A 14 1.14 4.79 -4.85
CA THR A 14 1.97 4.13 -3.87
C THR A 14 1.11 3.40 -2.84
N LEU A 15 0.03 4.04 -2.40
CA LEU A 15 -0.87 3.41 -1.44
C LEU A 15 -1.49 2.14 -2.04
N ASP A 16 -1.91 2.21 -3.30
CA ASP A 16 -2.52 1.05 -3.96
C ASP A 16 -1.54 -0.13 -3.97
N LEU A 17 -0.28 0.13 -4.30
CA LEU A 17 0.74 -0.91 -4.30
C LEU A 17 0.92 -1.53 -2.91
N LEU A 18 0.96 -0.70 -1.88
CA LEU A 18 1.18 -1.20 -0.53
C LEU A 18 -0.01 -2.02 -0.02
N ILE A 19 -1.23 -1.65 -0.41
CA ILE A 19 -2.40 -2.43 -0.06
C ILE A 19 -2.29 -3.83 -0.68
N LEU A 20 -1.96 -3.89 -1.96
CA LEU A 20 -1.84 -5.19 -2.64
C LEU A 20 -0.83 -6.08 -1.92
N ARG A 21 0.32 -5.51 -1.55
CA ARG A 21 1.35 -6.29 -0.87
C ARG A 21 0.87 -6.75 0.51
N THR A 22 0.12 -5.90 1.19
CA THR A 22 -0.32 -6.20 2.55
C THR A 22 -1.30 -7.37 2.59
N VAL A 23 -2.15 -7.50 1.57
CA VAL A 23 -3.12 -8.59 1.55
C VAL A 23 -2.60 -9.83 0.84
N LEU A 24 -1.33 -9.82 0.42
CA LEU A 24 -0.75 -10.99 -0.22
C LEU A 24 -0.74 -12.22 0.69
N PRO A 25 -0.37 -12.13 1.97
CA PRO A 25 -0.37 -13.32 2.82
C PRO A 25 -1.75 -13.87 3.12
N GLY A 26 -2.79 -13.04 3.05
CA GLY A 26 -4.14 -13.47 3.36
C GLY A 26 -5.08 -12.31 3.53
N PRO A 27 -6.36 -12.58 3.72
CA PRO A 27 -7.34 -11.51 3.86
C PRO A 27 -7.10 -10.65 5.09
N ALA A 28 -7.44 -9.37 4.99
CA ALA A 28 -7.33 -8.44 6.11
C ALA A 28 -8.41 -7.39 5.99
N HIS A 29 -8.89 -6.89 7.12
CA HIS A 29 -9.88 -5.82 7.09
C HIS A 29 -9.15 -4.47 6.98
N GLY A 30 -9.92 -3.42 6.64
CA GLY A 30 -9.32 -2.13 6.30
C GLY A 30 -8.43 -1.56 7.38
N HIS A 31 -8.90 -1.60 8.63
CA HIS A 31 -8.10 -1.06 9.73
C HIS A 31 -6.78 -1.81 9.86
N GLU A 32 -6.81 -3.12 9.72
CA GLU A 32 -5.59 -3.91 9.84
C GLU A 32 -4.63 -3.63 8.68
N ILE A 33 -5.17 -3.39 7.49
CA ILE A 33 -4.33 -3.04 6.35
C ILE A 33 -3.56 -1.76 6.63
N ALA A 34 -4.26 -0.74 7.12
CA ALA A 34 -3.62 0.53 7.42
C ALA A 34 -2.55 0.37 8.50
N LYS A 35 -2.89 -0.34 9.57
CA LYS A 35 -1.95 -0.54 10.66
C LYS A 35 -0.74 -1.34 10.21
N SER A 36 -0.94 -2.33 9.36
CA SER A 36 0.16 -3.15 8.85
C SER A 36 1.14 -2.33 8.05
N ILE A 37 0.63 -1.43 7.21
CA ILE A 37 1.51 -0.56 6.41
C ILE A 37 2.31 0.35 7.33
N GLU A 38 1.66 0.91 8.33
CA GLU A 38 2.33 1.80 9.27
C GLU A 38 3.40 1.06 10.06
N ARG A 39 3.07 -0.12 10.58
CA ARG A 39 4.05 -0.91 11.34
C ARG A 39 5.22 -1.34 10.49
N SER A 40 4.93 -1.83 9.28
CA SER A 40 5.99 -2.33 8.41
C SER A 40 6.96 -1.25 7.98
N SER A 41 6.53 -0.01 7.99
CA SER A 41 7.39 1.11 7.63
C SER A 41 7.99 1.78 8.87
N SER A 42 7.89 1.16 10.02
CA SER A 42 8.38 1.74 11.28
C SER A 42 7.76 3.11 11.51
N ASP A 43 6.49 3.22 11.19
CA ASP A 43 5.68 4.44 11.36
C ASP A 43 6.12 5.61 10.52
N VAL A 44 6.95 5.38 9.52
CA VAL A 44 7.33 6.46 8.60
C VAL A 44 6.18 6.80 7.67
N LEU A 45 5.48 5.77 7.18
CA LEU A 45 4.35 5.99 6.30
C LEU A 45 3.06 6.03 7.09
N GLN A 46 2.18 6.94 6.71
CA GLN A 46 0.92 7.10 7.39
C GLN A 46 -0.22 6.89 6.42
N VAL A 47 -1.24 6.17 6.84
CA VAL A 47 -2.38 5.89 5.97
C VAL A 47 -3.61 6.57 6.54
N GLU A 48 -4.12 7.55 5.79
CA GLU A 48 -5.30 8.27 6.20
C GLU A 48 -6.54 7.50 5.77
N GLN A 49 -7.55 7.47 6.63
CA GLN A 49 -8.79 6.80 6.28
C GLN A 49 -9.43 7.39 5.05
N GLY A 50 -9.30 8.71 4.89
CA GLY A 50 -9.84 9.37 3.71
C GLY A 50 -9.21 8.91 2.41
N SER A 51 -8.03 8.31 2.46
CA SER A 51 -7.36 7.77 1.28
C SER A 51 -7.54 6.26 1.18
N LEU A 52 -7.65 5.60 2.30
CA LEU A 52 -7.67 4.13 2.32
C LEU A 52 -8.89 3.55 1.62
N TYR A 53 -10.09 3.99 2.00
CA TYR A 53 -11.29 3.37 1.45
C TYR A 53 -11.50 3.69 -0.03
N PRO A 54 -11.21 4.90 -0.51
CA PRO A 54 -11.23 5.10 -1.95
C PRO A 54 -10.22 4.21 -2.69
N ALA A 55 -9.06 3.96 -2.08
CA ALA A 55 -8.07 3.07 -2.70
C ALA A 55 -8.61 1.64 -2.79
N LEU A 56 -9.22 1.16 -1.70
CA LEU A 56 -9.80 -0.17 -1.72
C LEU A 56 -10.88 -0.29 -2.79
N HIS A 57 -11.71 0.74 -2.95
CA HIS A 57 -12.72 0.73 -3.99
C HIS A 57 -12.11 0.68 -5.39
N ARG A 58 -11.04 1.44 -5.62
CA ARG A 58 -10.37 1.40 -6.92
C ARG A 58 -9.84 0.00 -7.22
N LEU A 59 -9.25 -0.63 -6.22
CA LEU A 59 -8.65 -1.94 -6.42
C LEU A 59 -9.72 -3.01 -6.67
N ILE A 60 -10.87 -2.89 -6.00
CA ILE A 60 -11.98 -3.79 -6.26
C ILE A 60 -12.48 -3.62 -7.69
N LYS A 61 -12.64 -2.37 -8.12
CA LYS A 61 -13.10 -2.12 -9.48
C LYS A 61 -12.18 -2.69 -10.54
N ARG A 62 -10.89 -2.68 -10.27
CA ARG A 62 -9.93 -3.24 -11.21
C ARG A 62 -9.85 -4.76 -11.14
N GLY A 63 -10.52 -5.36 -10.16
CA GLY A 63 -10.51 -6.80 -10.02
C GLY A 63 -9.25 -7.35 -9.39
N TRP A 64 -8.47 -6.49 -8.71
CA TRP A 64 -7.22 -6.91 -8.08
C TRP A 64 -7.43 -7.40 -6.67
N ILE A 65 -8.48 -6.97 -6.01
CA ILE A 65 -8.89 -7.49 -4.72
C ILE A 65 -10.39 -7.70 -4.73
N VAL A 66 -10.88 -8.52 -3.80
CA VAL A 66 -12.31 -8.70 -3.58
C VAL A 66 -12.59 -8.47 -2.11
N ALA A 67 -13.80 -8.02 -1.83
CA ALA A 67 -14.22 -7.79 -0.45
C ALA A 67 -15.17 -8.90 -0.04
N GLU A 68 -14.99 -9.40 1.16
CA GLU A 68 -15.82 -10.46 1.72
C GLU A 68 -16.22 -10.08 3.12
N ASP A 69 -17.43 -10.45 3.51
CA ASP A 69 -17.86 -10.22 4.87
C ASP A 69 -17.22 -11.24 5.79
N GLY A 70 -16.88 -10.82 6.99
CA GLY A 70 -16.28 -11.71 7.95
C GLY A 70 -16.43 -11.15 9.36
N THR A 71 -15.79 -11.82 10.30
CA THR A 71 -15.84 -11.42 11.70
C THR A 71 -14.43 -11.17 12.19
N SER A 72 -14.21 -9.99 12.77
CA SER A 72 -12.89 -9.64 13.27
C SER A 72 -12.63 -10.33 14.61
N GLU A 73 -11.42 -10.16 15.10
CA GLU A 73 -11.02 -10.74 16.38
C GLU A 73 -11.92 -10.29 17.52
N ASN A 74 -12.47 -9.09 17.41
CA ASN A 74 -13.35 -8.59 18.45
C ASN A 74 -14.79 -9.03 18.25
N ASN A 75 -15.00 -10.04 17.44
CA ASN A 75 -16.31 -10.58 17.17
C ASN A 75 -17.24 -9.56 16.51
N ARG A 76 -16.67 -8.65 15.75
CA ARG A 76 -17.44 -7.65 15.03
C ARG A 76 -17.45 -7.94 13.56
N ARG A 77 -18.55 -7.61 12.91
CA ARG A 77 -18.63 -7.78 11.47
C ARG A 77 -17.69 -6.80 10.80
N ALA A 78 -17.00 -7.26 9.80
CA ALA A 78 -16.08 -6.41 9.07
C ALA A 78 -15.93 -6.92 7.65
N LYS A 79 -15.53 -6.03 6.75
CA LYS A 79 -15.19 -6.42 5.40
C LYS A 79 -13.72 -6.81 5.39
N PHE A 80 -13.45 -7.95 4.79
CA PHE A 80 -12.09 -8.41 4.61
C PHE A 80 -11.75 -8.34 3.13
N TYR A 81 -10.55 -7.95 2.82
CA TYR A 81 -10.10 -7.77 1.44
C TYR A 81 -9.05 -8.81 1.13
N ARG A 82 -9.21 -9.46 -0.01
CA ARG A 82 -8.34 -10.56 -0.39
C ARG A 82 -7.78 -10.31 -1.80
N LEU A 83 -6.54 -10.65 -2.00
CA LEU A 83 -5.89 -10.49 -3.30
C LEU A 83 -6.43 -11.55 -4.26
N THR A 84 -6.74 -11.13 -5.48
CA THR A 84 -7.16 -12.07 -6.52
C THR A 84 -5.94 -12.53 -7.29
N ALA A 85 -6.12 -13.56 -8.15
CA ALA A 85 -5.04 -14.00 -9.03
C ALA A 85 -4.57 -12.86 -9.92
N LYS A 86 -5.52 -12.07 -10.43
CA LYS A 86 -5.19 -10.92 -11.26
C LYS A 86 -4.40 -9.89 -10.45
N GLY A 87 -4.80 -9.68 -9.20
CA GLY A 87 -4.09 -8.76 -8.34
C GLY A 87 -2.68 -9.21 -8.02
N LYS A 88 -2.48 -10.51 -7.90
CA LYS A 88 -1.16 -11.05 -7.64
C LYS A 88 -0.22 -10.76 -8.79
N LYS A 89 -0.68 -10.93 -10.02
CA LYS A 89 0.12 -10.59 -11.18
C LYS A 89 0.41 -9.11 -11.22
N GLN A 90 -0.59 -8.30 -10.91
CA GLN A 90 -0.42 -6.86 -10.94
C GLN A 90 0.56 -6.39 -9.87
N LEU A 91 0.54 -7.04 -8.72
CA LEU A 91 1.48 -6.72 -7.65
C LEU A 91 2.92 -6.88 -8.12
N THR A 92 3.20 -7.96 -8.84
CA THR A 92 4.55 -8.17 -9.36
C THR A 92 4.95 -7.06 -10.33
N VAL A 93 4.03 -6.70 -11.23
CA VAL A 93 4.30 -5.63 -12.20
C VAL A 93 4.55 -4.31 -11.50
N GLU A 94 3.69 -3.96 -10.55
CA GLU A 94 3.81 -2.67 -9.88
C GLU A 94 5.03 -2.59 -8.98
N THR A 95 5.40 -3.69 -8.35
CA THR A 95 6.59 -3.72 -7.54
C THR A 95 7.84 -3.49 -8.39
N SER A 96 7.88 -4.13 -9.55
CA SER A 96 9.00 -3.97 -10.46
C SER A 96 9.12 -2.53 -10.95
N LYS A 97 7.99 -1.92 -11.30
CA LYS A 97 7.99 -0.53 -11.74
C LYS A 97 8.47 0.40 -10.64
N TRP A 98 8.00 0.15 -9.43
CA TRP A 98 8.41 0.97 -8.29
C TRP A 98 9.91 0.87 -8.04
N ASP A 99 10.45 -0.35 -8.06
CA ASP A 99 11.87 -0.55 -7.82
C ASP A 99 12.72 0.18 -8.86
N ARG A 100 12.29 0.14 -10.12
CA ARG A 100 13.02 0.84 -11.16
C ARG A 100 12.96 2.35 -10.97
N LEU A 101 11.78 2.84 -10.63
CA LEU A 101 11.60 4.28 -10.40
C LEU A 101 12.45 4.75 -9.21
N ALA A 102 12.41 3.99 -8.13
CA ALA A 102 13.14 4.37 -6.93
C ALA A 102 14.65 4.42 -7.20
N ARG A 103 15.15 3.45 -7.93
CA ARG A 103 16.58 3.44 -8.26
C ARG A 103 16.95 4.60 -9.19
N ALA A 104 16.08 4.89 -10.15
CA ALA A 104 16.34 5.99 -11.07
C ALA A 104 16.36 7.33 -10.34
N ILE A 105 15.41 7.53 -9.45
CA ILE A 105 15.33 8.76 -8.67
C ILE A 105 16.58 8.88 -7.78
N ALA A 106 16.99 7.79 -7.16
CA ALA A 106 18.16 7.82 -6.30
C ALA A 106 19.42 8.21 -7.08
N ARG A 107 19.53 7.74 -8.32
CA ARG A 107 20.68 8.12 -9.14
C ARG A 107 20.70 9.62 -9.43
N VAL A 108 19.54 10.20 -9.61
CA VAL A 108 19.47 11.63 -9.86
C VAL A 108 19.79 12.42 -8.60
N LEU A 109 19.22 12.00 -7.47
CA LEU A 109 19.42 12.71 -6.22
C LEU A 109 20.80 12.49 -5.61
N HIS A 110 21.39 11.34 -5.83
CA HIS A 110 22.66 10.98 -5.23
C HIS A 110 23.63 10.50 -6.30
N PRO A 111 24.14 11.41 -7.13
CA PRO A 111 25.04 11.00 -8.20
C PRO A 111 26.32 10.41 -7.61
N GLN A 112 26.88 9.47 -8.36
CA GLN A 112 28.12 8.89 -7.92
C GLN A 112 29.18 9.89 -8.06
N THR A 113 29.79 10.27 -6.96
CA THR A 113 30.75 11.28 -7.08
C THR A 113 32.07 10.81 -7.52
N GLY A 114 32.43 9.72 -7.25
CA GLY A 114 33.74 9.34 -7.64
C GLY A 114 33.92 9.21 -9.07
N ARG A 115 32.94 9.32 -9.82
CA ARG A 115 33.03 9.04 -11.02
C ARG A 115 33.21 10.05 -11.79
N THR A 116 33.20 10.69 -11.68
CA THR A 116 33.24 11.68 -12.48
C THR A 116 34.06 11.54 -13.29
#